data_6127f1aa28dcd59aa8ca17ae2127fef0
#
_entry.id   6127f1aa28dcd59aa8ca17ae2127fef0
#
_cell.length_a   1.000
_cell.length_b   1.000
_cell.length_c   1.000
_cell.angle_alpha   90.00
_cell.angle_beta   90.00
_cell.angle_gamma   90.00
#
_symmetry.space_group_name_H-M   'P 1'
#
loop_
_entity.id
_entity.type
_entity.pdbx_description
1 polymer ?
#
loop_
_entity_poly.entity_id
_entity_poly.type
_entity_poly.pdbx_seq_one_letter_code
_entity_poly.pdbx_strand_id
1 'polypeptide(L)'
;TFILHPMDEAKTFGKSIGKTWKPNDVQLVETLTLIVDVAKIARKNILAIEDALPSIENLYLRSGLRLVVDRVDRQAIVDMLSHEMKFTMAGKDSESAVIGTMGSLCPAWGMLGTLVGLVLLLQNLDDPSAIGPAMAVALITTFYGSLFANVIFNPAKGKLDIYNAEYKTLMEMIKDGVLYIERGERPDFIESDLMNYLPPDKKAMYEALKFENQGGGEG
;
A
#
# COMPACT_ATOMS: atom_id res chain seq x y z
N THR A 1 -2.42 -19.85 10.59
CA THR A 1 -1.81 -18.83 9.74
C THR A 1 -0.58 -19.38 9.04
N PHE A 2 0.37 -19.98 9.76
CA PHE A 2 1.61 -20.56 9.19
C PHE A 2 1.40 -21.73 8.22
N ILE A 3 0.24 -22.37 8.23
CA ILE A 3 -0.13 -23.43 7.27
C ILE A 3 -0.70 -22.84 5.98
N LEU A 4 -1.33 -21.65 6.05
CA LEU A 4 -2.01 -21.00 4.94
C LEU A 4 -1.10 -20.04 4.16
N HIS A 5 -0.01 -19.57 4.79
CA HIS A 5 0.91 -18.59 4.20
C HIS A 5 2.35 -19.05 4.32
N PRO A 6 3.22 -18.78 3.32
CA PRO A 6 4.64 -19.05 3.40
C PRO A 6 5.29 -18.42 4.63
N MET A 7 6.29 -19.09 5.20
CA MET A 7 6.97 -18.63 6.43
C MET A 7 7.60 -17.23 6.30
N ASP A 8 8.01 -16.85 5.09
CA ASP A 8 8.62 -15.54 4.84
C ASP A 8 7.59 -14.42 4.88
N GLU A 9 6.37 -14.65 4.40
CA GLU A 9 5.24 -13.72 4.54
C GLU A 9 4.81 -13.56 6.00
N ALA A 10 4.84 -14.63 6.77
CA ALA A 10 4.51 -14.60 8.19
C ALA A 10 5.55 -13.84 9.05
N LYS A 11 6.82 -13.81 8.65
CA LYS A 11 7.87 -13.01 9.34
C LYS A 11 7.72 -11.52 9.14
N THR A 12 7.12 -11.09 8.04
CA THR A 12 6.86 -9.66 7.77
C THR A 12 5.70 -9.11 8.59
N PHE A 13 4.90 -9.97 9.21
CA PHE A 13 3.70 -9.62 9.97
C PHE A 13 3.94 -8.54 11.04
N GLY A 14 4.94 -8.71 11.92
CA GLY A 14 5.26 -7.71 12.96
C GLY A 14 5.67 -6.36 12.37
N LYS A 15 6.34 -6.40 11.21
CA LYS A 15 6.78 -5.21 10.47
C LYS A 15 5.61 -4.51 9.78
N SER A 16 4.65 -5.28 9.26
CA SER A 16 3.45 -4.77 8.59
C SER A 16 2.47 -4.12 9.57
N ILE A 17 2.25 -4.71 10.75
CA ILE A 17 1.50 -4.05 11.83
C ILE A 17 2.20 -2.77 12.28
N GLY A 18 3.52 -2.77 12.45
CA GLY A 18 4.27 -1.55 12.80
C GLY A 18 4.14 -0.44 11.74
N LYS A 19 4.05 -0.79 10.46
CA LYS A 19 3.83 0.16 9.36
C LYS A 19 2.42 0.80 9.41
N THR A 20 1.40 0.07 9.85
CA THR A 20 0.02 0.61 9.92
C THR A 20 -0.12 1.74 10.94
N TRP A 21 0.78 1.85 11.91
CA TRP A 21 0.78 2.93 12.91
C TRP A 21 1.56 4.17 12.49
N LYS A 22 2.40 4.06 11.45
CA LYS A 22 3.09 5.24 10.88
C LYS A 22 2.23 5.84 9.78
N PRO A 23 2.10 7.18 9.71
CA PRO A 23 1.52 7.83 8.54
C PRO A 23 2.45 7.52 7.35
N ASN A 24 1.93 6.80 6.38
CA ASN A 24 2.67 6.46 5.18
C ASN A 24 2.09 7.36 4.09
N ASP A 25 2.74 8.49 3.86
CA ASP A 25 2.33 9.42 2.82
C ASP A 25 2.79 8.85 1.48
N VAL A 26 1.82 8.52 0.63
CA VAL A 26 2.10 8.18 -0.77
C VAL A 26 2.39 9.50 -1.47
N GLN A 27 3.64 9.70 -1.82
CA GLN A 27 4.17 10.95 -2.39
C GLN A 27 3.67 11.20 -3.83
N LEU A 28 2.33 11.31 -4.00
CA LEU A 28 1.71 11.54 -5.31
C LEU A 28 2.07 12.91 -5.88
N VAL A 29 2.00 13.96 -5.04
CA VAL A 29 2.25 15.34 -5.45
C VAL A 29 3.72 15.54 -5.84
N GLU A 30 4.63 15.06 -5.01
CA GLU A 30 6.07 15.15 -5.25
C GLU A 30 6.48 14.37 -6.51
N THR A 31 5.90 13.17 -6.68
CA THR A 31 6.17 12.35 -7.87
C THR A 31 5.61 13.00 -9.14
N LEU A 32 4.41 13.60 -9.08
CA LEU A 32 3.84 14.35 -10.20
C LEU A 32 4.77 15.51 -10.61
N THR A 33 5.19 16.32 -9.63
CA THR A 33 6.12 17.43 -9.87
C THR A 33 7.40 16.94 -10.54
N LEU A 34 7.97 15.85 -10.02
CA LEU A 34 9.19 15.26 -10.55
C LEU A 34 9.01 14.78 -12.00
N ILE A 35 7.89 14.11 -12.32
CA ILE A 35 7.59 13.65 -13.68
C ILE A 35 7.48 14.84 -14.64
N VAL A 36 6.82 15.92 -14.24
CA VAL A 36 6.68 17.14 -15.06
C VAL A 36 8.03 17.80 -15.29
N ASP A 37 8.89 17.87 -14.28
CA ASP A 37 10.22 18.45 -14.41
C ASP A 37 11.13 17.60 -15.31
N VAL A 38 11.09 16.27 -15.17
CA VAL A 38 11.79 15.35 -16.08
C VAL A 38 11.25 15.50 -17.52
N ALA A 39 9.94 15.69 -17.70
CA ALA A 39 9.36 15.93 -19.02
C ALA A 39 9.88 17.22 -19.68
N LYS A 40 10.09 18.29 -18.89
CA LYS A 40 10.70 19.54 -19.37
C LYS A 40 12.16 19.31 -19.83
N ILE A 41 12.92 18.49 -19.11
CA ILE A 41 14.29 18.11 -19.45
C ILE A 41 14.29 17.25 -20.72
N ALA A 42 13.47 16.20 -20.76
CA ALA A 42 13.35 15.26 -21.88
C ALA A 42 13.02 15.95 -23.20
N ARG A 43 12.18 16.99 -23.16
CA ARG A 43 11.78 17.77 -24.34
C ARG A 43 12.94 18.54 -24.96
N LYS A 44 13.93 18.95 -24.18
CA LYS A 44 15.15 19.59 -24.69
C LYS A 44 16.13 18.57 -25.22
N ASN A 45 16.37 17.54 -24.46
CA ASN A 45 17.24 16.42 -24.81
C ASN A 45 16.89 15.19 -23.97
N ILE A 46 16.45 14.12 -24.61
CA ILE A 46 16.07 12.87 -23.93
C ILE A 46 17.26 12.24 -23.18
N LEU A 47 18.48 12.40 -23.69
CA LEU A 47 19.68 11.90 -23.02
C LEU A 47 20.02 12.66 -21.73
N ALA A 48 19.55 13.91 -21.58
CA ALA A 48 19.75 14.67 -20.35
C ALA A 48 18.96 14.11 -19.15
N ILE A 49 18.02 13.19 -19.38
CA ILE A 49 17.36 12.43 -18.31
C ILE A 49 18.39 11.57 -17.57
N GLU A 50 19.42 11.05 -18.25
CA GLU A 50 20.43 10.18 -17.65
C GLU A 50 21.15 10.86 -16.48
N ASP A 51 21.44 12.15 -16.60
CA ASP A 51 22.05 12.95 -15.55
C ASP A 51 21.12 13.14 -14.34
N ALA A 52 19.80 13.11 -14.55
CA ALA A 52 18.80 13.24 -13.50
C ALA A 52 18.46 11.92 -12.79
N LEU A 53 18.71 10.75 -13.42
CA LEU A 53 18.37 9.44 -12.85
C LEU A 53 18.92 9.20 -11.44
N PRO A 54 20.17 9.57 -11.09
CA PRO A 54 20.70 9.33 -9.75
C PRO A 54 19.96 10.09 -8.65
N SER A 55 19.34 11.23 -8.95
CA SER A 55 18.58 12.04 -8.00
C SER A 55 17.16 11.54 -7.74
N ILE A 56 16.66 10.59 -8.56
CA ILE A 56 15.32 10.04 -8.45
C ILE A 56 15.31 8.91 -7.42
N GLU A 57 14.69 9.14 -6.27
CA GLU A 57 14.60 8.14 -5.19
C GLU A 57 13.64 6.99 -5.53
N ASN A 58 12.55 7.29 -6.24
CA ASN A 58 11.56 6.29 -6.62
C ASN A 58 12.15 5.32 -7.66
N LEU A 59 12.37 4.07 -7.23
CA LEU A 59 13.01 3.05 -8.07
C LEU A 59 12.19 2.70 -9.31
N TYR A 60 10.86 2.67 -9.20
CA TYR A 60 9.97 2.33 -10.30
C TYR A 60 9.97 3.42 -11.38
N LEU A 61 9.94 4.70 -10.97
CA LEU A 61 10.09 5.83 -11.90
C LEU A 61 11.47 5.82 -12.57
N ARG A 62 12.52 5.60 -11.78
CA ARG A 62 13.90 5.55 -12.28
C ARG A 62 14.10 4.41 -13.28
N SER A 63 13.56 3.21 -13.02
CA SER A 63 13.64 2.09 -13.96
C SER A 63 12.90 2.40 -15.26
N GLY A 64 11.70 2.97 -15.18
CA GLY A 64 10.92 3.37 -16.35
C GLY A 64 11.62 4.43 -17.21
N LEU A 65 12.15 5.47 -16.60
CA LEU A 65 12.89 6.52 -17.32
C LEU A 65 14.18 5.99 -17.96
N ARG A 66 14.85 5.04 -17.32
CA ARG A 66 16.03 4.38 -17.91
C ARG A 66 15.68 3.65 -19.19
N LEU A 67 14.55 2.93 -19.23
CA LEU A 67 14.09 2.27 -20.46
C LEU A 67 13.84 3.27 -21.59
N VAL A 68 13.36 4.47 -21.26
CA VAL A 68 13.16 5.56 -22.24
C VAL A 68 14.50 6.06 -22.78
N VAL A 69 15.49 6.30 -21.92
CA VAL A 69 16.85 6.71 -22.32
C VAL A 69 17.53 5.66 -23.17
N ASP A 70 17.37 4.38 -22.82
CA ASP A 70 17.89 3.23 -23.56
C ASP A 70 17.12 2.96 -24.88
N ARG A 71 16.10 3.78 -25.19
CA ARG A 71 15.27 3.67 -26.42
C ARG A 71 14.65 2.30 -26.60
N VAL A 72 14.22 1.68 -25.52
CA VAL A 72 13.49 0.42 -25.54
C VAL A 72 12.15 0.62 -26.24
N ASP A 73 11.71 -0.39 -27.00
CA ASP A 73 10.41 -0.34 -27.68
C ASP A 73 9.27 -0.09 -26.69
N ARG A 74 8.33 0.78 -27.10
CA ARG A 74 7.20 1.21 -26.26
C ARG A 74 6.43 0.05 -25.67
N GLN A 75 6.11 -0.99 -26.48
CA GLN A 75 5.34 -2.13 -25.97
C GLN A 75 6.14 -2.89 -24.91
N ALA A 76 7.45 -2.99 -25.07
CA ALA A 76 8.33 -3.60 -24.08
C ALA A 76 8.36 -2.78 -22.77
N ILE A 77 8.38 -1.43 -22.85
CA ILE A 77 8.29 -0.56 -21.67
C ILE A 77 6.97 -0.80 -20.93
N VAL A 78 5.83 -0.82 -21.66
CA VAL A 78 4.50 -1.10 -21.07
C VAL A 78 4.48 -2.44 -20.37
N ASP A 79 5.00 -3.49 -21.01
CA ASP A 79 4.98 -4.84 -20.49
C ASP A 79 5.88 -4.97 -19.25
N MET A 80 7.09 -4.41 -19.29
CA MET A 80 8.04 -4.45 -18.17
C MET A 80 7.49 -3.71 -16.95
N LEU A 81 7.00 -2.48 -17.12
CA LEU A 81 6.43 -1.69 -16.02
C LEU A 81 5.14 -2.33 -15.48
N SER A 82 4.30 -2.90 -16.34
CA SER A 82 3.07 -3.58 -15.91
C SER A 82 3.39 -4.86 -15.13
N HIS A 83 4.42 -5.62 -15.51
CA HIS A 83 4.87 -6.79 -14.78
C HIS A 83 5.45 -6.41 -13.41
N GLU A 84 6.33 -5.39 -13.35
CA GLU A 84 6.90 -4.91 -12.09
C GLU A 84 5.81 -4.43 -11.12
N MET A 85 4.83 -3.64 -11.61
CA MET A 85 3.67 -3.21 -10.85
C MET A 85 2.87 -4.41 -10.32
N LYS A 86 2.55 -5.39 -11.18
CA LYS A 86 1.79 -6.58 -10.80
C LYS A 86 2.49 -7.37 -9.69
N PHE A 87 3.78 -7.62 -9.81
CA PHE A 87 4.54 -8.36 -8.79
C PHE A 87 4.66 -7.58 -7.48
N THR A 88 4.89 -6.27 -7.55
CA THR A 88 4.95 -5.41 -6.36
C THR A 88 3.61 -5.40 -5.63
N MET A 89 2.50 -5.25 -6.37
CA MET A 89 1.16 -5.26 -5.78
C MET A 89 0.79 -6.61 -5.20
N ALA A 90 1.11 -7.72 -5.88
CA ALA A 90 0.88 -9.07 -5.36
C ALA A 90 1.56 -9.29 -3.99
N GLY A 91 2.79 -8.81 -3.81
CA GLY A 91 3.48 -8.85 -2.52
C GLY A 91 2.76 -8.04 -1.43
N LYS A 92 2.30 -6.83 -1.76
CA LYS A 92 1.55 -5.97 -0.83
C LYS A 92 0.18 -6.57 -0.46
N ASP A 93 -0.53 -7.14 -1.42
CA ASP A 93 -1.82 -7.79 -1.21
C ASP A 93 -1.67 -9.04 -0.34
N SER A 94 -0.57 -9.79 -0.51
CA SER A 94 -0.24 -10.93 0.35
C SER A 94 0.00 -10.49 1.81
N GLU A 95 0.72 -9.39 2.05
CA GLU A 95 0.88 -8.83 3.40
C GLU A 95 -0.48 -8.50 4.05
N SER A 96 -1.39 -7.89 3.30
CA SER A 96 -2.75 -7.57 3.77
C SER A 96 -3.58 -8.84 4.05
N ALA A 97 -3.48 -9.85 3.18
CA ALA A 97 -4.18 -11.12 3.31
C ALA A 97 -3.77 -11.88 4.58
N VAL A 98 -2.49 -11.84 4.97
CA VAL A 98 -2.02 -12.46 6.24
C VAL A 98 -2.73 -11.85 7.44
N ILE A 99 -2.81 -10.51 7.50
CA ILE A 99 -3.49 -9.80 8.60
C ILE A 99 -4.99 -10.14 8.62
N GLY A 100 -5.63 -10.19 7.44
CA GLY A 100 -7.04 -10.57 7.30
C GLY A 100 -7.31 -11.99 7.78
N THR A 101 -6.42 -12.94 7.46
CA THR A 101 -6.49 -14.32 7.93
C THR A 101 -6.42 -14.38 9.46
N MET A 102 -5.55 -13.60 10.10
CA MET A 102 -5.48 -13.55 11.55
C MET A 102 -6.78 -12.97 12.15
N GLY A 103 -7.33 -11.91 11.53
CA GLY A 103 -8.61 -11.33 11.92
C GLY A 103 -9.76 -12.35 11.90
N SER A 104 -9.82 -13.19 10.87
CA SER A 104 -10.86 -14.21 10.72
C SER A 104 -10.67 -15.41 11.67
N LEU A 105 -9.43 -15.78 11.98
CA LEU A 105 -9.12 -16.90 12.87
C LEU A 105 -9.36 -16.57 14.36
N CYS A 106 -9.18 -15.33 14.79
CA CYS A 106 -9.35 -14.95 16.19
C CYS A 106 -10.73 -15.29 16.76
N PRO A 107 -11.88 -14.94 16.12
CA PRO A 107 -13.19 -15.34 16.62
C PRO A 107 -13.42 -16.85 16.55
N ALA A 108 -12.87 -17.53 15.52
CA ALA A 108 -12.96 -18.99 15.40
C ALA A 108 -12.30 -19.71 16.59
N TRP A 109 -11.12 -19.26 16.99
CA TRP A 109 -10.45 -19.75 18.20
C TRP A 109 -11.20 -19.38 19.47
N GLY A 110 -11.85 -18.19 19.51
CA GLY A 110 -12.75 -17.80 20.59
C GLY A 110 -13.92 -18.77 20.76
N MET A 111 -14.57 -19.18 19.64
CA MET A 111 -15.63 -20.20 19.68
C MET A 111 -15.13 -21.56 20.15
N LEU A 112 -13.95 -22.00 19.73
CA LEU A 112 -13.36 -23.24 20.26
C LEU A 112 -13.18 -23.16 21.78
N GLY A 113 -12.76 -22.02 22.29
CA GLY A 113 -12.63 -21.79 23.73
C GLY A 113 -13.97 -21.89 24.47
N THR A 114 -15.10 -21.45 23.87
CA THR A 114 -16.42 -21.63 24.48
C THR A 114 -16.80 -23.11 24.58
N LEU A 115 -16.50 -23.91 23.55
CA LEU A 115 -16.76 -25.34 23.58
C LEU A 115 -15.96 -26.02 24.70
N VAL A 116 -14.69 -25.64 24.89
CA VAL A 116 -13.89 -26.15 25.99
C VAL A 116 -14.50 -25.77 27.36
N GLY A 117 -14.93 -24.52 27.53
CA GLY A 117 -15.59 -24.06 28.75
C GLY A 117 -16.89 -24.81 29.03
N LEU A 118 -17.70 -25.11 27.98
CA LEU A 118 -18.90 -25.90 28.11
C LEU A 118 -18.60 -27.36 28.48
N VAL A 119 -17.58 -27.98 27.92
CA VAL A 119 -17.16 -29.34 28.29
C VAL A 119 -16.75 -29.39 29.76
N LEU A 120 -15.98 -28.40 30.26
CA LEU A 120 -15.61 -28.31 31.68
C LEU A 120 -16.82 -28.14 32.58
N LEU A 121 -17.81 -27.34 32.15
CA LEU A 121 -19.09 -27.17 32.86
C LEU A 121 -19.84 -28.49 32.97
N LEU A 122 -19.99 -29.21 31.86
CA LEU A 122 -20.72 -30.48 31.82
C LEU A 122 -20.07 -31.58 32.65
N GLN A 123 -18.74 -31.58 32.78
CA GLN A 123 -18.00 -32.52 33.61
C GLN A 123 -18.18 -32.30 35.13
N ASN A 124 -18.61 -31.12 35.53
CA ASN A 124 -18.69 -30.72 36.93
C ASN A 124 -20.09 -30.22 37.29
N LEU A 125 -21.16 -30.73 36.64
CA LEU A 125 -22.51 -30.28 36.87
C LEU A 125 -23.00 -30.52 38.31
N ASP A 126 -22.48 -31.51 38.99
CA ASP A 126 -22.80 -31.85 40.37
C ASP A 126 -22.13 -30.91 41.41
N ASP A 127 -21.20 -30.06 40.98
CA ASP A 127 -20.51 -29.08 41.84
C ASP A 127 -20.88 -27.65 41.44
N PRO A 128 -21.80 -26.99 42.14
CA PRO A 128 -22.18 -25.61 41.87
C PRO A 128 -21.03 -24.61 41.89
N SER A 129 -19.97 -24.89 42.65
CA SER A 129 -18.78 -24.01 42.72
C SER A 129 -17.91 -24.01 41.47
N ALA A 130 -17.98 -25.07 40.67
CA ALA A 130 -17.20 -25.23 39.43
C ALA A 130 -17.91 -24.58 38.22
N ILE A 131 -19.22 -24.32 38.29
CA ILE A 131 -20.01 -23.74 37.18
C ILE A 131 -19.53 -22.36 36.80
N GLY A 132 -19.32 -21.49 37.79
CA GLY A 132 -18.85 -20.10 37.55
C GLY A 132 -17.54 -20.01 36.79
N PRO A 133 -16.48 -20.68 37.27
CA PRO A 133 -15.18 -20.71 36.57
C PRO A 133 -15.25 -21.27 35.13
N ALA A 134 -16.01 -22.34 34.88
CA ALA A 134 -16.17 -22.91 33.56
C ALA A 134 -16.89 -21.96 32.59
N MET A 135 -17.95 -21.29 33.04
CA MET A 135 -18.63 -20.24 32.27
C MET A 135 -17.71 -19.04 31.99
N ALA A 136 -16.89 -18.63 32.97
CA ALA A 136 -15.95 -17.52 32.79
C ALA A 136 -14.94 -17.84 31.67
N VAL A 137 -14.38 -19.06 31.60
CA VAL A 137 -13.50 -19.50 30.52
C VAL A 137 -14.19 -19.40 29.16
N ALA A 138 -15.44 -19.88 29.06
CA ALA A 138 -16.20 -19.81 27.81
C ALA A 138 -16.43 -18.38 27.33
N LEU A 139 -16.81 -17.47 28.23
CA LEU A 139 -17.10 -16.07 27.88
C LEU A 139 -15.85 -15.28 27.56
N ILE A 140 -14.76 -15.42 28.33
CA ILE A 140 -13.53 -14.61 28.17
C ILE A 140 -12.80 -14.96 26.88
N THR A 141 -12.81 -16.22 26.46
CA THR A 141 -12.16 -16.64 25.21
C THR A 141 -12.86 -16.04 23.99
N THR A 142 -14.19 -16.01 23.96
CA THR A 142 -14.94 -15.35 22.89
C THR A 142 -14.76 -13.85 22.89
N PHE A 143 -14.75 -13.24 24.09
CA PHE A 143 -14.50 -11.80 24.23
C PHE A 143 -13.16 -11.42 23.62
N TYR A 144 -12.06 -12.07 24.03
CA TYR A 144 -10.74 -11.76 23.48
C TYR A 144 -10.61 -12.11 21.99
N GLY A 145 -11.19 -13.21 21.53
CA GLY A 145 -11.23 -13.55 20.11
C GLY A 145 -11.86 -12.44 19.27
N SER A 146 -13.02 -11.95 19.69
CA SER A 146 -13.73 -10.86 19.03
C SER A 146 -12.99 -9.52 19.18
N LEU A 147 -12.41 -9.22 20.35
CA LEU A 147 -11.65 -7.99 20.61
C LEU A 147 -10.47 -7.88 19.66
N PHE A 148 -9.60 -8.91 19.58
CA PHE A 148 -8.43 -8.88 18.72
C PHE A 148 -8.81 -8.77 17.24
N ALA A 149 -9.84 -9.48 16.79
CA ALA A 149 -10.30 -9.41 15.42
C ALA A 149 -10.74 -7.99 15.03
N ASN A 150 -11.64 -7.40 15.85
CA ASN A 150 -12.35 -6.18 15.44
C ASN A 150 -11.61 -4.88 15.86
N VAL A 151 -10.79 -4.91 16.91
CA VAL A 151 -10.07 -3.73 17.38
C VAL A 151 -8.66 -3.63 16.78
N ILE A 152 -8.03 -4.77 16.44
CA ILE A 152 -6.64 -4.77 15.99
C ILE A 152 -6.54 -5.20 14.52
N PHE A 153 -6.93 -6.46 14.18
CA PHE A 153 -6.60 -7.02 12.87
C PHE A 153 -7.43 -6.44 11.73
N ASN A 154 -8.75 -6.30 11.90
CA ASN A 154 -9.62 -5.77 10.85
C ASN A 154 -9.31 -4.31 10.52
N PRO A 155 -9.14 -3.39 11.49
CA PRO A 155 -8.72 -2.01 11.22
C PRO A 155 -7.31 -1.93 10.60
N ALA A 156 -6.36 -2.76 11.05
CA ALA A 156 -5.02 -2.80 10.48
C ALA A 156 -5.04 -3.23 9.01
N LYS A 157 -5.82 -4.29 8.69
CA LYS A 157 -6.05 -4.73 7.32
C LYS A 157 -6.66 -3.62 6.47
N GLY A 158 -7.74 -3.01 6.94
CA GLY A 158 -8.43 -1.94 6.21
C GLY A 158 -7.51 -0.77 5.88
N LYS A 159 -6.68 -0.36 6.82
CA LYS A 159 -5.69 0.70 6.59
C LYS A 159 -4.63 0.29 5.56
N LEU A 160 -4.18 -0.96 5.60
CA LEU A 160 -3.20 -1.47 4.65
C LEU A 160 -3.77 -1.57 3.24
N ASP A 161 -5.05 -1.98 3.11
CA ASP A 161 -5.76 -2.04 1.82
C ASP A 161 -5.88 -0.65 1.18
N ILE A 162 -6.23 0.37 1.97
CA ILE A 162 -6.30 1.77 1.50
C ILE A 162 -4.91 2.21 1.01
N TYR A 163 -3.88 1.96 1.80
CA TYR A 163 -2.51 2.30 1.45
C TYR A 163 -2.04 1.59 0.16
N ASN A 164 -2.37 0.30 0.00
CA ASN A 164 -2.03 -0.46 -1.20
C ASN A 164 -2.75 0.10 -2.43
N ALA A 165 -4.01 0.53 -2.29
CA ALA A 165 -4.76 1.16 -3.37
C ALA A 165 -4.12 2.50 -3.80
N GLU A 166 -3.72 3.35 -2.86
CA GLU A 166 -3.02 4.61 -3.16
C GLU A 166 -1.67 4.34 -3.83
N TYR A 167 -0.92 3.36 -3.35
CA TYR A 167 0.37 2.99 -3.94
C TYR A 167 0.22 2.45 -5.37
N LYS A 168 -0.85 1.69 -5.64
CA LYS A 168 -1.19 1.24 -6.99
C LYS A 168 -1.45 2.43 -7.91
N THR A 169 -2.24 3.40 -7.45
CA THR A 169 -2.51 4.65 -8.17
C THR A 169 -1.21 5.40 -8.50
N LEU A 170 -0.26 5.47 -7.54
CA LEU A 170 1.05 6.05 -7.77
C LEU A 170 1.81 5.33 -8.89
N MET A 171 1.83 3.99 -8.89
CA MET A 171 2.52 3.23 -9.92
C MET A 171 1.88 3.40 -11.30
N GLU A 172 0.54 3.46 -11.38
CA GLU A 172 -0.19 3.74 -12.61
C GLU A 172 0.15 5.14 -13.14
N MET A 173 0.13 6.16 -12.29
CA MET A 173 0.54 7.53 -12.64
C MET A 173 1.98 7.59 -13.15
N ILE A 174 2.91 6.92 -12.50
CA ILE A 174 4.31 6.85 -12.95
C ILE A 174 4.41 6.18 -14.32
N LYS A 175 3.75 5.05 -14.51
CA LYS A 175 3.77 4.32 -15.79
C LYS A 175 3.29 5.21 -16.94
N ASP A 176 2.15 5.88 -16.76
CA ASP A 176 1.61 6.75 -17.78
C ASP A 176 2.50 7.98 -18.02
N GLY A 177 3.07 8.57 -16.95
CA GLY A 177 4.05 9.65 -17.07
C GLY A 177 5.29 9.28 -17.87
N VAL A 178 5.85 8.08 -17.63
CA VAL A 178 6.98 7.54 -18.41
C VAL A 178 6.62 7.36 -19.88
N LEU A 179 5.43 6.84 -20.17
CA LEU A 179 4.94 6.64 -21.54
C LEU A 179 4.65 7.95 -22.28
N TYR A 180 4.25 9.02 -21.56
CA TYR A 180 4.10 10.35 -22.14
C TYR A 180 5.46 10.98 -22.44
N ILE A 181 6.43 10.82 -21.55
CA ILE A 181 7.82 11.28 -21.79
C ILE A 181 8.43 10.56 -23.00
N GLU A 182 8.21 9.26 -23.13
CA GLU A 182 8.67 8.48 -24.28
C GLU A 182 8.08 8.99 -25.59
N ARG A 183 6.78 9.38 -25.60
CA ARG A 183 6.12 9.99 -26.76
C ARG A 183 6.59 11.41 -27.07
N GLY A 184 7.32 12.06 -26.17
CA GLY A 184 7.68 13.47 -26.29
C GLY A 184 6.50 14.42 -26.11
N GLU A 185 5.48 14.02 -25.34
CA GLU A 185 4.31 14.84 -25.05
C GLU A 185 4.70 16.15 -24.35
N ARG A 186 3.83 17.16 -24.46
CA ARG A 186 4.08 18.47 -23.84
C ARG A 186 3.97 18.34 -22.31
N PRO A 187 4.87 18.97 -21.53
CA PRO A 187 4.80 18.93 -20.06
C PRO A 187 3.45 19.41 -19.50
N ASP A 188 2.83 20.43 -20.12
CA ASP A 188 1.51 20.93 -19.70
C ASP A 188 0.40 19.88 -19.88
N PHE A 189 0.48 19.07 -20.96
CA PHE A 189 -0.46 17.97 -21.20
C PHE A 189 -0.24 16.88 -20.15
N ILE A 190 1.03 16.48 -19.92
CA ILE A 190 1.42 15.46 -18.93
C ILE A 190 0.89 15.87 -17.55
N GLU A 191 1.13 17.12 -17.15
CA GLU A 191 0.65 17.66 -15.89
C GLU A 191 -0.87 17.57 -15.77
N SER A 192 -1.59 18.06 -16.77
CA SER A 192 -3.05 18.09 -16.79
C SER A 192 -3.67 16.69 -16.70
N ASP A 193 -3.09 15.74 -17.39
CA ASP A 193 -3.60 14.36 -17.41
C ASP A 193 -3.25 13.63 -16.10
N LEU A 194 -2.02 13.72 -15.64
CA LEU A 194 -1.59 13.08 -14.40
C LEU A 194 -2.25 13.67 -13.14
N MET A 195 -2.69 14.92 -13.17
CA MET A 195 -3.52 15.50 -12.10
C MET A 195 -4.82 14.73 -11.86
N ASN A 196 -5.31 13.96 -12.83
CA ASN A 196 -6.51 13.13 -12.64
C ASN A 196 -6.29 11.96 -11.67
N TYR A 197 -5.04 11.57 -11.42
CA TYR A 197 -4.69 10.57 -10.40
C TYR A 197 -4.71 11.13 -8.97
N LEU A 198 -4.70 12.46 -8.81
CA LEU A 198 -4.71 13.09 -7.49
C LEU A 198 -6.14 13.18 -6.93
N PRO A 199 -6.37 12.82 -5.66
CA PRO A 199 -7.60 13.15 -4.96
C PRO A 199 -7.75 14.67 -4.79
N PRO A 200 -8.98 15.20 -4.57
CA PRO A 200 -9.26 16.64 -4.59
C PRO A 200 -8.42 17.49 -3.62
N ASP A 201 -8.13 16.95 -2.43
CA ASP A 201 -7.28 17.58 -1.41
C ASP A 201 -5.83 17.71 -1.87
N LYS A 202 -5.29 16.68 -2.53
CA LYS A 202 -3.93 16.69 -3.08
C LYS A 202 -3.82 17.55 -4.36
N LYS A 203 -4.91 17.68 -5.14
CA LYS A 203 -4.95 18.64 -6.27
C LYS A 203 -4.79 20.06 -5.77
N ALA A 204 -5.57 20.47 -4.76
CA ALA A 204 -5.47 21.79 -4.17
C ALA A 204 -4.06 22.08 -3.60
N MET A 205 -3.45 21.08 -2.95
CA MET A 205 -2.07 21.17 -2.46
C MET A 205 -1.06 21.38 -3.61
N TYR A 206 -1.21 20.62 -4.70
CA TYR A 206 -0.33 20.74 -5.87
C TYR A 206 -0.42 22.13 -6.51
N GLU A 207 -1.65 22.65 -6.69
CA GLU A 207 -1.89 23.99 -7.24
C GLU A 207 -1.28 25.08 -6.34
N ALA A 208 -1.42 24.96 -5.02
CA ALA A 208 -0.82 25.89 -4.07
C ALA A 208 0.72 25.90 -4.17
N LEU A 209 1.35 24.74 -4.21
CA LEU A 209 2.81 24.60 -4.37
C LEU A 209 3.29 25.19 -5.71
N LYS A 210 2.49 25.04 -6.78
CA LYS A 210 2.82 25.59 -8.08
C LYS A 210 2.79 27.13 -8.08
N PHE A 211 1.80 27.74 -7.42
CA PHE A 211 1.73 29.19 -7.25
C PHE A 211 2.89 29.74 -6.44
N GLU A 212 3.28 29.05 -5.36
CA GLU A 212 4.42 29.46 -4.52
C GLU A 212 5.76 29.43 -5.29
N ASN A 213 5.98 28.38 -6.08
CA ASN A 213 7.17 28.25 -6.91
C ASN A 213 7.20 29.23 -8.10
N GLN A 214 6.08 29.71 -8.60
CA GLN A 214 6.01 30.72 -9.65
C GLN A 214 6.12 32.15 -9.11
N GLY A 215 5.61 32.41 -7.89
CA GLY A 215 5.67 33.73 -7.26
C GLY A 215 7.02 34.04 -6.58
N GLY A 216 7.86 33.04 -6.29
CA GLY A 216 9.19 33.24 -5.71
C GLY A 216 10.30 33.61 -6.70
N GLY A 217 9.99 33.75 -7.99
CA GLY A 217 10.96 34.09 -9.04
C GLY A 217 10.97 35.57 -9.46
N GLU A 218 10.12 36.42 -8.86
CA GLU A 218 10.09 37.88 -9.12
C GLU A 218 10.47 38.65 -7.84
N GLY A 219 11.71 38.50 -7.41
CA GLY A 219 12.26 39.24 -6.28
C GLY A 219 13.75 39.53 -6.50
#